data_23c398409d765ebd1148290fa6d5ff94
#
_entry.id   23c398409d765ebd1148290fa6d5ff94
#
_cell.length_a   1.000
_cell.length_b   1.000
_cell.length_c   1.000
_cell.angle_alpha   90.00
_cell.angle_beta   90.00
_cell.angle_gamma   90.00
#
_symmetry.space_group_name_H-M   'P 1'
#
loop_
_entity.id
_entity.type
_entity.pdbx_description
1 polymer ?
#
loop_
_entity_poly.entity_id
_entity_poly.type
_entity_poly.pdbx_seq_one_letter_code
_entity_poly.pdbx_strand_id
1 'polypeptide(L)'
;MPAFDHFAAIAPIYARVSYSKRDVMREVASLPVRGKLLDVGGGTGRVASAIRDLVDEAIIADVSLGMLKEAPLSALKPVCGGSESLPFADGSFERVIMVDALHHVIDHAHSAREMFRVLKPGGVLVIEEPDIRTFGVKLIALAEKLLLMRSHFLAPDEIMKLFLNGEKKVKAEDGTAWVVIKKQVTPQA
;
A
#
# COMPACT_ATOMS: atom_id res chain seq x y z
N MET A 1 13.47 6.64 -22.29
CA MET A 1 12.12 7.11 -22.67
C MET A 1 11.28 7.03 -21.41
N PRO A 2 10.46 8.04 -21.06
CA PRO A 2 9.56 7.89 -19.93
C PRO A 2 8.64 6.70 -20.23
N ALA A 3 8.53 5.77 -19.29
CA ALA A 3 7.59 4.68 -19.39
C ALA A 3 6.18 5.28 -19.52
N PHE A 4 5.38 4.72 -20.43
CA PHE A 4 3.99 5.19 -20.63
C PHE A 4 3.22 4.98 -19.32
N ASP A 5 2.67 6.07 -18.79
CA ASP A 5 1.86 6.02 -17.55
C ASP A 5 0.46 5.48 -17.87
N HIS A 6 0.33 4.16 -17.85
CA HIS A 6 -0.94 3.47 -18.11
C HIS A 6 -2.03 3.87 -17.11
N PHE A 7 -1.66 4.18 -15.88
CA PHE A 7 -2.59 4.52 -14.81
C PHE A 7 -3.18 5.93 -14.97
N ALA A 8 -2.45 6.85 -15.59
CA ALA A 8 -2.95 8.21 -15.84
C ALA A 8 -4.26 8.22 -16.64
N ALA A 9 -4.43 7.29 -17.61
CA ALA A 9 -5.63 7.22 -18.45
C ALA A 9 -6.89 6.79 -17.68
N ILE A 10 -6.74 6.02 -16.61
CA ILE A 10 -7.85 5.50 -15.79
C ILE A 10 -8.05 6.28 -14.49
N ALA A 11 -7.16 7.22 -14.18
CA ALA A 11 -7.18 7.99 -12.94
C ALA A 11 -8.55 8.65 -12.62
N PRO A 12 -9.26 9.33 -13.57
CA PRO A 12 -10.56 9.92 -13.28
C PRO A 12 -11.64 8.92 -12.91
N ILE A 13 -11.52 7.67 -13.38
CA ILE A 13 -12.45 6.59 -13.03
C ILE A 13 -12.13 6.08 -11.62
N TYR A 14 -10.84 5.83 -11.34
CA TYR A 14 -10.38 5.40 -10.01
C TYR A 14 -10.70 6.41 -8.91
N ALA A 15 -10.63 7.71 -9.19
CA ALA A 15 -10.97 8.77 -8.24
C ALA A 15 -12.43 8.72 -7.75
N ARG A 16 -13.33 8.08 -8.53
CA ARG A 16 -14.75 7.91 -8.19
C ARG A 16 -15.06 6.62 -7.44
N VAL A 17 -14.10 5.71 -7.35
CA VAL A 17 -14.28 4.43 -6.65
C VAL A 17 -14.03 4.63 -5.17
N SER A 18 -15.08 4.43 -4.35
CA SER A 18 -14.94 4.49 -2.90
C SER A 18 -14.27 3.22 -2.35
N TYR A 19 -13.50 3.40 -1.28
CA TYR A 19 -12.90 2.28 -0.55
C TYR A 19 -13.92 1.70 0.44
N SER A 20 -14.36 0.48 0.22
CA SER A 20 -15.43 -0.17 0.99
C SER A 20 -14.95 -0.90 2.25
N LYS A 21 -13.64 -1.17 2.39
CA LYS A 21 -13.07 -1.98 3.48
C LYS A 21 -12.47 -1.14 4.62
N ARG A 22 -13.01 0.06 4.83
CA ARG A 22 -12.54 1.00 5.86
C ARG A 22 -12.45 0.36 7.26
N ASP A 23 -13.48 -0.40 7.68
CA ASP A 23 -13.52 -0.98 9.03
C ASP A 23 -12.47 -2.07 9.20
N VAL A 24 -12.23 -2.89 8.18
CA VAL A 24 -11.15 -3.88 8.20
C VAL A 24 -9.80 -3.19 8.26
N MET A 25 -9.57 -2.16 7.42
CA MET A 25 -8.32 -1.39 7.44
C MET A 25 -8.10 -0.72 8.81
N ARG A 26 -9.16 -0.15 9.42
CA ARG A 26 -9.09 0.41 10.77
C ARG A 26 -8.61 -0.61 11.80
N GLU A 27 -9.15 -1.84 11.74
CA GLU A 27 -8.76 -2.95 12.62
C GLU A 27 -7.30 -3.35 12.39
N VAL A 28 -6.94 -3.75 11.16
CA VAL A 28 -5.63 -4.34 10.85
C VAL A 28 -4.49 -3.33 10.96
N ALA A 29 -4.72 -2.06 10.63
CA ALA A 29 -3.74 -1.00 10.81
C ALA A 29 -3.72 -0.42 12.23
N SER A 30 -4.55 -0.93 13.15
CA SER A 30 -4.68 -0.42 14.53
C SER A 30 -4.88 1.10 14.56
N LEU A 31 -5.95 1.55 13.91
CA LEU A 31 -6.38 2.96 13.87
C LEU A 31 -7.53 3.22 14.85
N PRO A 32 -7.70 4.44 15.39
CA PRO A 32 -6.92 5.64 15.10
C PRO A 32 -5.53 5.64 15.75
N VAL A 33 -4.63 6.46 15.18
CA VAL A 33 -3.30 6.69 15.75
C VAL A 33 -2.90 8.15 15.63
N ARG A 34 -2.22 8.69 16.66
CA ARG A 34 -1.54 9.98 16.56
C ARG A 34 -0.27 9.82 15.74
N GLY A 35 -0.13 10.65 14.70
CA GLY A 35 1.03 10.67 13.82
C GLY A 35 0.69 10.58 12.35
N LYS A 36 1.66 10.08 11.56
CA LYS A 36 1.60 10.10 10.10
C LYS A 36 1.33 8.72 9.51
N LEU A 37 0.49 8.70 8.48
CA LEU A 37 0.26 7.56 7.62
C LEU A 37 0.89 7.80 6.25
N LEU A 38 1.56 6.79 5.70
CA LEU A 38 2.01 6.74 4.31
C LEU A 38 1.20 5.67 3.57
N ASP A 39 0.59 6.06 2.45
CA ASP A 39 -0.06 5.17 1.50
C ASP A 39 0.84 5.04 0.26
N VAL A 40 1.51 3.89 0.13
CA VAL A 40 2.50 3.59 -0.93
C VAL A 40 1.78 2.95 -2.11
N GLY A 41 1.93 3.53 -3.30
CA GLY A 41 1.09 3.21 -4.45
C GLY A 41 -0.34 3.75 -4.25
N GLY A 42 -0.49 4.85 -3.50
CA GLY A 42 -1.78 5.39 -3.08
C GLY A 42 -2.65 5.97 -4.21
N GLY A 43 -2.09 6.14 -5.40
CA GLY A 43 -2.79 6.55 -6.59
C GLY A 43 -3.58 7.86 -6.41
N THR A 44 -4.90 7.79 -6.58
CA THR A 44 -5.82 8.92 -6.39
C THR A 44 -6.12 9.23 -4.93
N GLY A 45 -5.54 8.50 -3.98
CA GLY A 45 -5.75 8.69 -2.55
C GLY A 45 -7.07 8.15 -2.01
N ARG A 46 -7.74 7.24 -2.73
CA ARG A 46 -9.07 6.71 -2.32
C ARG A 46 -9.03 6.03 -0.94
N VAL A 47 -7.97 5.27 -0.64
CA VAL A 47 -7.82 4.57 0.65
C VAL A 47 -7.43 5.55 1.74
N ALA A 48 -6.37 6.34 1.51
CA ALA A 48 -5.93 7.36 2.46
C ALA A 48 -7.04 8.36 2.82
N SER A 49 -7.87 8.77 1.85
CA SER A 49 -9.04 9.64 2.09
C SER A 49 -10.08 8.98 2.99
N ALA A 50 -10.35 7.69 2.78
CA ALA A 50 -11.36 6.98 3.56
C ALA A 50 -10.99 6.83 5.05
N ILE A 51 -9.70 6.89 5.40
CA ILE A 51 -9.20 6.74 6.77
C ILE A 51 -8.50 8.00 7.29
N ARG A 52 -8.62 9.13 6.57
CA ARG A 52 -7.92 10.39 6.87
C ARG A 52 -8.20 10.94 8.27
N ASP A 53 -9.42 10.79 8.74
CA ASP A 53 -9.88 11.24 10.06
C ASP A 53 -9.32 10.39 11.22
N LEU A 54 -8.65 9.29 10.93
CA LEU A 54 -8.08 8.37 11.92
C LEU A 54 -6.58 8.59 12.17
N VAL A 55 -5.97 9.62 11.52
CA VAL A 55 -4.54 9.98 11.65
C VAL A 55 -4.36 11.49 11.67
N ASP A 56 -3.23 11.98 12.19
CA ASP A 56 -2.96 13.42 12.19
C ASP A 56 -2.60 13.93 10.79
N GLU A 57 -1.86 13.13 10.00
CA GLU A 57 -1.43 13.47 8.65
C GLU A 57 -1.44 12.23 7.74
N ALA A 58 -1.90 12.37 6.51
CA ALA A 58 -1.85 11.32 5.50
C ALA A 58 -1.07 11.80 4.27
N ILE A 59 -0.05 11.01 3.91
CA ILE A 59 0.80 11.19 2.74
C ILE A 59 0.52 10.03 1.77
N ILE A 60 0.43 10.32 0.47
CA ILE A 60 0.37 9.31 -0.58
C ILE A 60 1.63 9.40 -1.43
N ALA A 61 2.25 8.26 -1.74
CA ALA A 61 3.38 8.16 -2.65
C ALA A 61 2.99 7.29 -3.85
N ASP A 62 3.18 7.78 -5.07
CA ASP A 62 2.88 7.05 -6.29
C ASP A 62 3.82 7.48 -7.43
N VAL A 63 4.09 6.57 -8.37
CA VAL A 63 4.89 6.88 -9.56
C VAL A 63 4.08 7.63 -10.62
N SER A 64 2.75 7.48 -10.63
CA SER A 64 1.86 8.08 -11.60
C SER A 64 1.47 9.50 -11.19
N LEU A 65 2.04 10.48 -11.87
CA LEU A 65 1.61 11.87 -11.72
C LEU A 65 0.14 12.08 -12.13
N GLY A 66 -0.37 11.28 -13.07
CA GLY A 66 -1.76 11.32 -13.48
C GLY A 66 -2.69 10.94 -12.34
N MET A 67 -2.37 9.87 -11.61
CA MET A 67 -3.11 9.44 -10.43
C MET A 67 -3.05 10.49 -9.31
N LEU A 68 -1.87 10.99 -8.98
CA LEU A 68 -1.68 11.97 -7.90
C LEU A 68 -2.41 13.29 -8.13
N LYS A 69 -2.64 13.69 -9.37
CA LYS A 69 -3.41 14.91 -9.72
C LYS A 69 -4.88 14.83 -9.33
N GLU A 70 -5.44 13.63 -9.26
CA GLU A 70 -6.82 13.40 -8.86
C GLU A 70 -6.98 13.36 -7.32
N ALA A 71 -5.88 13.36 -6.56
CA ALA A 71 -5.94 13.29 -5.11
C ALA A 71 -6.48 14.59 -4.49
N PRO A 72 -7.30 14.50 -3.41
CA PRO A 72 -7.84 15.67 -2.73
C PRO A 72 -6.77 16.37 -1.90
N LEU A 73 -6.10 17.36 -2.49
CA LEU A 73 -4.97 18.11 -1.91
C LEU A 73 -5.30 18.82 -0.59
N SER A 74 -6.57 19.08 -0.31
CA SER A 74 -7.02 19.66 0.97
C SER A 74 -6.90 18.65 2.14
N ALA A 75 -6.87 17.37 1.85
CA ALA A 75 -6.85 16.30 2.86
C ALA A 75 -5.56 15.47 2.83
N LEU A 76 -4.90 15.34 1.68
CA LEU A 76 -3.76 14.47 1.48
C LEU A 76 -2.55 15.25 0.95
N LYS A 77 -1.35 14.73 1.24
CA LYS A 77 -0.08 15.26 0.72
C LYS A 77 0.49 14.28 -0.32
N PRO A 78 0.33 14.54 -1.63
CA PRO A 78 0.88 13.68 -2.67
C PRO A 78 2.38 13.90 -2.85
N VAL A 79 3.11 12.81 -3.05
CA VAL A 79 4.54 12.76 -3.34
C VAL A 79 4.75 11.84 -4.54
N CYS A 80 5.41 12.31 -5.58
CA CYS A 80 5.76 11.48 -6.73
C CYS A 80 7.03 10.69 -6.41
N GLY A 81 6.95 9.37 -6.40
CA GLY A 81 8.10 8.49 -6.12
C GLY A 81 7.72 7.02 -6.16
N GLY A 82 8.70 6.18 -6.47
CA GLY A 82 8.55 4.72 -6.49
C GLY A 82 8.68 4.10 -5.10
N SER A 83 8.02 2.98 -4.91
CA SER A 83 8.06 2.22 -3.66
C SER A 83 9.45 1.67 -3.34
N GLU A 84 10.29 1.49 -4.36
CA GLU A 84 11.67 1.01 -4.25
C GLU A 84 12.66 2.07 -3.75
N SER A 85 12.26 3.36 -3.71
CA SER A 85 13.11 4.46 -3.24
C SER A 85 12.24 5.59 -2.68
N LEU A 86 11.75 5.39 -1.47
CA LEU A 86 10.84 6.35 -0.83
C LEU A 86 11.61 7.60 -0.34
N PRO A 87 11.21 8.81 -0.73
CA PRO A 87 11.93 10.06 -0.39
C PRO A 87 11.64 10.54 1.04
N PHE A 88 11.67 9.60 2.00
CA PHE A 88 11.41 9.89 3.40
C PHE A 88 12.54 9.34 4.27
N ALA A 89 12.80 10.00 5.40
CA ALA A 89 13.76 9.54 6.39
C ALA A 89 13.30 8.25 7.08
N ASP A 90 14.24 7.52 7.67
CA ASP A 90 13.98 6.34 8.49
C ASP A 90 13.02 6.67 9.63
N GLY A 91 12.08 5.77 9.90
CA GLY A 91 11.16 5.91 11.02
C GLY A 91 10.31 7.19 10.98
N SER A 92 9.81 7.58 9.82
CA SER A 92 8.99 8.80 9.64
C SER A 92 7.50 8.58 9.90
N PHE A 93 7.01 7.34 9.83
CA PHE A 93 5.58 7.03 9.82
C PHE A 93 5.18 6.04 10.91
N GLU A 94 4.07 6.31 11.58
CA GLU A 94 3.43 5.39 12.53
C GLU A 94 2.69 4.27 11.80
N ARG A 95 2.18 4.57 10.60
CA ARG A 95 1.47 3.63 9.73
C ARG A 95 1.97 3.74 8.30
N VAL A 96 2.17 2.58 7.69
CA VAL A 96 2.44 2.46 6.25
C VAL A 96 1.41 1.48 5.69
N ILE A 97 0.75 1.85 4.61
CA ILE A 97 -0.16 0.95 3.90
C ILE A 97 0.25 0.85 2.43
N MET A 98 -0.06 -0.27 1.81
CA MET A 98 -0.02 -0.48 0.36
C MET A 98 -1.24 -1.31 -0.01
N VAL A 99 -2.10 -0.80 -0.89
CA VAL A 99 -3.41 -1.40 -1.21
C VAL A 99 -3.56 -1.55 -2.72
N ASP A 100 -3.78 -2.78 -3.17
CA ASP A 100 -3.93 -3.11 -4.60
C ASP A 100 -2.78 -2.57 -5.47
N ALA A 101 -1.54 -2.62 -4.98
CA ALA A 101 -0.39 -1.99 -5.65
C ALA A 101 0.86 -2.88 -5.70
N LEU A 102 1.03 -3.81 -4.75
CA LEU A 102 2.25 -4.62 -4.68
C LEU A 102 2.44 -5.47 -5.94
N HIS A 103 1.37 -6.03 -6.51
CA HIS A 103 1.44 -6.87 -7.70
C HIS A 103 1.91 -6.12 -8.97
N HIS A 104 1.98 -4.78 -8.94
CA HIS A 104 2.54 -3.94 -10.01
C HIS A 104 4.00 -3.54 -9.77
N VAL A 105 4.54 -3.80 -8.59
CA VAL A 105 5.91 -3.46 -8.20
C VAL A 105 6.91 -4.38 -8.91
N ILE A 106 8.04 -3.82 -9.37
CA ILE A 106 9.08 -4.57 -10.08
C ILE A 106 9.98 -5.32 -9.08
N ASP A 107 10.46 -4.63 -8.05
CA ASP A 107 11.30 -5.21 -7.00
C ASP A 107 10.57 -5.21 -5.65
N HIS A 108 9.80 -6.28 -5.42
CA HIS A 108 9.05 -6.46 -4.17
C HIS A 108 9.95 -6.42 -2.93
N ALA A 109 11.15 -7.00 -3.01
CA ALA A 109 12.05 -7.07 -1.86
C ALA A 109 12.62 -5.69 -1.51
N HIS A 110 12.93 -4.86 -2.51
CA HIS A 110 13.39 -3.49 -2.27
C HIS A 110 12.26 -2.63 -1.71
N SER A 111 11.07 -2.71 -2.29
CA SER A 111 9.89 -1.99 -1.79
C SER A 111 9.54 -2.36 -0.36
N ALA A 112 9.59 -3.66 -0.02
CA ALA A 112 9.36 -4.11 1.35
C ALA A 112 10.40 -3.52 2.34
N ARG A 113 11.69 -3.48 1.94
CA ARG A 113 12.74 -2.87 2.75
C ARG A 113 12.51 -1.37 2.96
N GLU A 114 12.14 -0.64 1.91
CA GLU A 114 11.87 0.80 1.99
C GLU A 114 10.65 1.11 2.85
N MET A 115 9.54 0.39 2.66
CA MET A 115 8.36 0.53 3.51
C MET A 115 8.67 0.24 4.98
N PHE A 116 9.49 -0.80 5.25
CA PHE A 116 9.90 -1.12 6.61
C PHE A 116 10.92 -0.12 7.18
N ARG A 117 11.79 0.46 6.36
CA ARG A 117 12.75 1.50 6.75
C ARG A 117 12.03 2.76 7.26
N VAL A 118 11.06 3.25 6.48
CA VAL A 118 10.33 4.49 6.81
C VAL A 118 9.32 4.31 7.96
N LEU A 119 8.99 3.06 8.32
CA LEU A 119 8.11 2.74 9.43
C LEU A 119 8.85 2.94 10.77
N LYS A 120 8.23 3.61 11.73
CA LYS A 120 8.75 3.79 13.10
C LYS A 120 8.85 2.46 13.86
N PRO A 121 9.77 2.32 14.83
CA PRO A 121 9.68 1.28 15.84
C PRO A 121 8.31 1.31 16.52
N GLY A 122 7.65 0.14 16.65
CA GLY A 122 6.27 0.01 17.14
C GLY A 122 5.19 0.32 16.11
N GLY A 123 5.56 0.80 14.93
CA GLY A 123 4.64 1.09 13.84
C GLY A 123 4.06 -0.16 13.20
N VAL A 124 2.98 0.02 12.43
CA VAL A 124 2.28 -1.05 11.72
C VAL A 124 2.28 -0.78 10.23
N LEU A 125 2.69 -1.77 9.44
CA LEU A 125 2.60 -1.80 8.00
C LEU A 125 1.52 -2.81 7.60
N VAL A 126 0.65 -2.42 6.65
CA VAL A 126 -0.39 -3.27 6.10
C VAL A 126 -0.26 -3.33 4.59
N ILE A 127 -0.20 -4.53 4.04
CA ILE A 127 -0.31 -4.77 2.60
C ILE A 127 -1.65 -5.46 2.36
N GLU A 128 -2.53 -4.81 1.60
CA GLU A 128 -3.81 -5.37 1.15
C GLU A 128 -3.67 -5.73 -0.32
N GLU A 129 -3.91 -7.01 -0.65
CA GLU A 129 -3.85 -7.52 -2.01
C GLU A 129 -5.01 -8.48 -2.29
N PRO A 130 -5.42 -8.63 -3.55
CA PRO A 130 -6.28 -9.72 -3.96
C PRO A 130 -5.62 -11.07 -3.62
N ASP A 131 -6.36 -11.96 -2.95
CA ASP A 131 -5.83 -13.27 -2.54
C ASP A 131 -5.75 -14.22 -3.72
N ILE A 132 -4.55 -14.37 -4.30
CA ILE A 132 -4.28 -15.23 -5.45
C ILE A 132 -4.60 -16.71 -5.20
N ARG A 133 -4.82 -17.13 -3.97
CA ARG A 133 -5.24 -18.49 -3.65
C ARG A 133 -6.69 -18.75 -4.05
N THR A 134 -7.52 -17.69 -4.18
CA THR A 134 -8.91 -17.79 -4.59
C THR A 134 -9.06 -17.94 -6.10
N PHE A 135 -10.08 -18.68 -6.55
CA PHE A 135 -10.30 -18.95 -7.96
C PHE A 135 -10.60 -17.67 -8.77
N GLY A 136 -11.39 -16.75 -8.21
CA GLY A 136 -11.74 -15.49 -8.88
C GLY A 136 -10.52 -14.61 -9.14
N VAL A 137 -9.61 -14.50 -8.15
CA VAL A 137 -8.37 -13.72 -8.31
C VAL A 137 -7.41 -14.36 -9.33
N LYS A 138 -7.35 -15.70 -9.39
CA LYS A 138 -6.58 -16.39 -10.45
C LYS A 138 -7.06 -16.04 -11.86
N LEU A 139 -8.37 -15.88 -12.06
CA LEU A 139 -8.93 -15.45 -13.34
C LEU A 139 -8.56 -13.99 -13.66
N ILE A 140 -8.60 -13.11 -12.66
CA ILE A 140 -8.19 -11.71 -12.82
C ILE A 140 -6.71 -11.66 -13.20
N ALA A 141 -5.83 -12.35 -12.48
CA ALA A 141 -4.40 -12.42 -12.76
C ALA A 141 -4.10 -12.96 -14.18
N LEU A 142 -4.88 -13.94 -14.64
CA LEU A 142 -4.77 -14.44 -16.01
C LEU A 142 -5.19 -13.38 -17.04
N ALA A 143 -6.29 -12.66 -16.79
CA ALA A 143 -6.77 -11.60 -17.67
C ALA A 143 -5.74 -10.45 -17.76
N GLU A 144 -5.18 -10.00 -16.65
CA GLU A 144 -4.15 -8.97 -16.62
C GLU A 144 -2.88 -9.39 -17.37
N LYS A 145 -2.49 -10.66 -17.25
CA LYS A 145 -1.37 -11.22 -18.01
C LYS A 145 -1.64 -11.21 -19.52
N LEU A 146 -2.86 -11.52 -19.95
CA LEU A 146 -3.28 -11.47 -21.37
C LEU A 146 -3.30 -10.01 -21.89
N LEU A 147 -3.60 -9.03 -21.02
CA LEU A 147 -3.59 -7.60 -21.33
C LEU A 147 -2.18 -6.98 -21.24
N LEU A 148 -1.12 -7.81 -21.10
CA LEU A 148 0.27 -7.39 -20.96
C LEU A 148 0.51 -6.44 -19.76
N MET A 149 -0.40 -6.40 -18.81
CA MET A 149 -0.15 -5.79 -17.51
C MET A 149 0.87 -6.68 -16.79
N ARG A 150 2.03 -6.13 -16.45
CA ARG A 150 3.14 -6.90 -15.83
C ARG A 150 2.85 -7.24 -14.37
N SER A 151 1.64 -7.68 -14.07
CA SER A 151 1.21 -7.97 -12.70
C SER A 151 1.81 -9.28 -12.20
N HIS A 152 2.33 -9.26 -10.98
CA HIS A 152 2.90 -10.41 -10.30
C HIS A 152 2.27 -10.55 -8.91
N PHE A 153 1.19 -11.29 -8.83
CA PHE A 153 0.48 -11.55 -7.57
C PHE A 153 1.28 -12.51 -6.69
N LEU A 154 1.51 -12.11 -5.45
CA LEU A 154 2.14 -12.92 -4.42
C LEU A 154 1.07 -13.47 -3.47
N ALA A 155 1.24 -14.72 -3.02
CA ALA A 155 0.44 -15.25 -1.95
C ALA A 155 0.82 -14.57 -0.60
N PRO A 156 -0.10 -14.51 0.39
CA PRO A 156 0.16 -13.82 1.66
C PRO A 156 1.42 -14.32 2.39
N ASP A 157 1.73 -15.60 2.32
CA ASP A 157 2.94 -16.17 2.91
C ASP A 157 4.23 -15.77 2.15
N GLU A 158 4.15 -15.51 0.85
CA GLU A 158 5.25 -14.96 0.07
C GLU A 158 5.48 -13.49 0.43
N ILE A 159 4.40 -12.70 0.59
CA ILE A 159 4.49 -11.31 1.07
C ILE A 159 5.14 -11.27 2.46
N MET A 160 4.76 -12.14 3.38
CA MET A 160 5.37 -12.21 4.71
C MET A 160 6.88 -12.49 4.66
N LYS A 161 7.36 -13.28 3.69
CA LYS A 161 8.79 -13.60 3.53
C LYS A 161 9.63 -12.42 3.07
N LEU A 162 9.02 -11.38 2.47
CA LEU A 162 9.72 -10.15 2.08
C LEU A 162 10.25 -9.38 3.31
N PHE A 163 9.67 -9.60 4.48
CA PHE A 163 10.05 -8.93 5.72
C PHE A 163 10.83 -9.88 6.62
N LEU A 164 12.11 -9.58 6.87
CA LEU A 164 12.98 -10.41 7.72
C LEU A 164 12.62 -10.26 9.20
N ASN A 165 12.15 -9.08 9.62
CA ASN A 165 11.89 -8.72 11.01
C ASN A 165 10.43 -8.28 11.21
N GLY A 166 9.98 -8.28 12.47
CA GLY A 166 8.64 -7.84 12.86
C GLY A 166 7.68 -8.99 13.15
N GLU A 167 6.65 -8.69 13.94
CA GLU A 167 5.53 -9.59 14.16
C GLU A 167 4.63 -9.57 12.92
N LYS A 168 4.24 -10.74 12.44
CA LYS A 168 3.49 -10.89 11.19
C LYS A 168 2.16 -11.56 11.44
N LYS A 169 1.09 -11.02 10.83
CA LYS A 169 -0.26 -11.61 10.87
C LYS A 169 -0.89 -11.52 9.48
N VAL A 170 -1.78 -12.43 9.19
CA VAL A 170 -2.60 -12.42 7.98
C VAL A 170 -4.07 -12.48 8.38
N LYS A 171 -4.88 -11.59 7.79
CA LYS A 171 -6.33 -11.70 7.75
C LYS A 171 -6.71 -11.91 6.28
N ALA A 172 -7.61 -12.83 5.99
CA ALA A 172 -8.11 -13.06 4.64
C ALA A 172 -9.64 -13.19 4.68
N GLU A 173 -10.32 -12.45 3.83
CA GLU A 173 -11.78 -12.37 3.76
C GLU A 173 -12.20 -11.93 2.35
N ASP A 174 -13.24 -12.53 1.80
CA ASP A 174 -13.86 -12.14 0.52
C ASP A 174 -12.86 -11.95 -0.65
N GLY A 175 -11.90 -12.88 -0.76
CA GLY A 175 -10.91 -12.85 -1.84
C GLY A 175 -9.83 -11.78 -1.70
N THR A 176 -9.74 -11.14 -0.54
CA THR A 176 -8.70 -10.17 -0.19
C THR A 176 -7.87 -10.69 0.99
N ALA A 177 -6.58 -10.41 0.96
CA ALA A 177 -5.68 -10.70 2.07
C ALA A 177 -5.02 -9.41 2.57
N TRP A 178 -4.97 -9.26 3.89
CA TRP A 178 -4.21 -8.22 4.59
C TRP A 178 -3.04 -8.86 5.29
N VAL A 179 -1.83 -8.53 4.86
CA VAL A 179 -0.59 -8.92 5.53
C VAL A 179 -0.16 -7.77 6.43
N VAL A 180 -0.13 -8.02 7.72
CA VAL A 180 0.16 -7.03 8.76
C VAL A 180 1.54 -7.29 9.34
N ILE A 181 2.40 -6.30 9.33
CA ILE A 181 3.76 -6.36 9.86
C ILE A 181 3.90 -5.29 10.95
N LYS A 182 4.15 -5.70 12.19
CA LYS A 182 4.44 -4.77 13.30
C LYS A 182 5.95 -4.71 13.53
N LYS A 183 6.54 -3.53 13.37
CA LYS A 183 7.97 -3.31 13.63
C LYS A 183 8.25 -3.33 15.11
N GLN A 184 9.17 -4.16 15.54
CA GLN A 184 9.54 -4.27 16.95
C GLN A 184 10.14 -2.96 17.46
N VAL A 185 9.90 -2.66 18.73
CA VAL A 185 10.62 -1.61 19.43
C VAL A 185 11.94 -2.22 19.88
N THR A 186 13.05 -1.78 19.30
CA THR A 186 14.36 -2.18 19.80
C THR A 186 14.54 -1.56 21.18
N PRO A 187 14.77 -2.34 22.26
CA PRO A 187 15.10 -1.76 23.55
C PRO A 187 16.32 -0.83 23.38
N GLN A 188 16.20 0.39 23.85
CA GLN A 188 17.39 1.25 23.97
C GLN A 188 18.29 0.59 25.03
N ALA A 189 19.52 0.27 24.62
CA ALA A 189 20.55 -0.23 25.53
C ALA A 189 20.99 0.87 26.48
#